data_a183d836baee0042abde284d3ff58b8c
#
_entry.id   a183d836baee0042abde284d3ff58b8c
#
_cell.length_a   1.000
_cell.length_b   1.000
_cell.length_c   1.000
_cell.angle_alpha   90.00
_cell.angle_beta   90.00
_cell.angle_gamma   90.00
#
_symmetry.space_group_name_H-M   'P 1'
#
loop_
_entity.id
_entity.type
_entity.pdbx_description
1 polymer ?
#
loop_
_entity_poly.entity_id
_entity_poly.type
_entity_poly.pdbx_seq_one_letter_code
_entity_poly.pdbx_strand_id
1 'polypeptide(L)'
;MEKTLTKVRDLTPSSKQVNVHAKVVNVGEAKEVMGKYGDPRKVAEAVIGDDTATITLSLWNEQIGSIAKDDVVLIDNGYVSLVRGHMRLNVGRYGNLTKTTDPIGEVNTTL
;
A
#
# COMPACT_ATOMS: atom_id res chain seq x y z
N MET A 1 8.36 -0.08 -22.05
CA MET A 1 7.57 -1.29 -21.75
C MET A 1 6.59 -0.97 -20.64
N GLU A 2 5.32 -1.24 -20.86
CA GLU A 2 4.30 -0.96 -19.86
C GLU A 2 4.39 -1.97 -18.72
N LYS A 3 4.22 -1.48 -17.50
CA LYS A 3 4.19 -2.35 -16.33
C LYS A 3 2.81 -2.97 -16.21
N THR A 4 2.78 -4.26 -15.89
CA THR A 4 1.53 -4.96 -15.65
C THR A 4 1.00 -4.56 -14.27
N LEU A 5 -0.23 -4.05 -14.23
CA LEU A 5 -0.90 -3.71 -12.98
C LEU A 5 -1.64 -4.93 -12.44
N THR A 6 -1.51 -5.16 -11.14
CA THR A 6 -2.21 -6.22 -10.44
C THR A 6 -3.39 -5.62 -9.69
N LYS A 7 -4.58 -6.18 -9.86
CA LYS A 7 -5.76 -5.75 -9.11
C LYS A 7 -5.65 -6.21 -7.66
N VAL A 8 -6.24 -5.42 -6.77
CA VAL A 8 -6.13 -5.71 -5.33
C VAL A 8 -6.67 -7.11 -5.01
N ARG A 9 -7.79 -7.52 -5.59
CA ARG A 9 -8.36 -8.85 -5.31
C ARG A 9 -7.45 -10.01 -5.75
N ASP A 10 -6.51 -9.74 -6.67
CA ASP A 10 -5.61 -10.76 -7.19
C ASP A 10 -4.33 -10.89 -6.36
N LEU A 11 -4.16 -10.04 -5.34
CA LEU A 11 -3.03 -10.13 -4.43
C LEU A 11 -3.18 -11.34 -3.52
N THR A 12 -2.07 -12.03 -3.29
CA THR A 12 -2.01 -13.21 -2.42
C THR A 12 -0.92 -13.04 -1.38
N PRO A 13 -0.90 -13.86 -0.31
CA PRO A 13 0.15 -13.76 0.69
C PRO A 13 1.57 -13.95 0.15
N SER A 14 1.71 -14.53 -1.03
CA SER A 14 3.02 -14.74 -1.66
C SER A 14 3.33 -13.74 -2.76
N SER A 15 2.48 -12.75 -2.99
CA SER A 15 2.68 -11.75 -4.06
C SER A 15 3.95 -10.96 -3.83
N LYS A 16 4.76 -10.84 -4.87
CA LYS A 16 6.02 -10.07 -4.88
C LYS A 16 6.15 -9.32 -6.20
N GLN A 17 6.89 -8.22 -6.17
CA GLN A 17 7.17 -7.42 -7.37
C GLN A 17 5.88 -7.05 -8.11
N VAL A 18 4.85 -6.66 -7.35
CA VAL A 18 3.57 -6.28 -7.91
C VAL A 18 3.50 -4.77 -8.09
N ASN A 19 2.75 -4.35 -9.11
CA ASN A 19 2.46 -2.95 -9.37
C ASN A 19 0.98 -2.74 -9.16
N VAL A 20 0.60 -1.79 -8.30
CA VAL A 20 -0.79 -1.59 -7.91
C VAL A 20 -1.16 -0.12 -8.10
N HIS A 21 -2.28 0.12 -8.77
CA HIS A 21 -2.88 1.44 -8.94
C HIS A 21 -4.14 1.48 -8.08
N ALA A 22 -4.16 2.35 -7.09
CA ALA A 22 -5.23 2.35 -6.09
C ALA A 22 -5.50 3.75 -5.56
N LYS A 23 -6.69 3.91 -4.98
CA LYS A 23 -7.10 5.16 -4.31
C LYS A 23 -6.98 4.98 -2.81
N VAL A 24 -6.50 6.00 -2.13
CA VAL A 24 -6.39 6.01 -0.66
C VAL A 24 -7.77 6.25 -0.08
N VAL A 25 -8.28 5.27 0.66
CA VAL A 25 -9.58 5.36 1.33
C VAL A 25 -9.45 6.04 2.68
N ASN A 26 -8.40 5.71 3.41
CA ASN A 26 -8.15 6.25 4.73
C ASN A 26 -6.67 6.10 5.09
N VAL A 27 -6.16 6.99 5.93
CA VAL A 27 -4.81 6.90 6.48
C VAL A 27 -4.91 6.94 7.99
N GLY A 28 -4.37 5.92 8.65
CA GLY A 28 -4.33 5.83 10.10
C GLY A 28 -3.19 6.64 10.71
N GLU A 29 -3.17 6.69 12.03
CA GLU A 29 -2.14 7.40 12.77
C GLU A 29 -0.82 6.64 12.74
N ALA A 30 0.28 7.40 12.70
CA ALA A 30 1.61 6.81 12.78
C ALA A 30 1.89 6.29 14.19
N LYS A 31 2.55 5.14 14.26
CA LYS A 31 3.01 4.54 15.51
C LYS A 31 4.51 4.38 15.45
N GLU A 32 5.15 4.57 16.60
CA GLU A 32 6.58 4.35 16.70
C GLU A 32 6.84 2.90 17.09
N VAL A 33 7.75 2.25 16.38
CA VAL A 33 8.16 0.87 16.65
C VAL A 33 9.69 0.81 16.69
N MET A 34 10.21 -0.17 17.41
CA MET A 34 11.66 -0.38 17.47
C MET A 34 12.09 -1.25 16.31
N GLY A 35 13.09 -0.80 15.59
CA GLY A 35 13.71 -1.59 14.53
C GLY A 35 14.53 -2.74 15.09
N LYS A 36 15.02 -3.58 14.19
CA LYS A 36 15.76 -4.80 14.53
C LYS A 36 17.00 -4.54 15.36
N TYR A 37 17.63 -3.38 15.17
CA TYR A 37 18.86 -3.00 15.86
C TYR A 37 18.62 -1.91 16.91
N GLY A 38 17.38 -1.77 17.38
CA GLY A 38 17.03 -0.80 18.40
C GLY A 38 16.79 0.62 17.90
N ASP A 39 16.88 0.86 16.59
CA ASP A 39 16.60 2.16 16.00
C ASP A 39 15.08 2.40 15.95
N PRO A 40 14.62 3.60 16.30
CA PRO A 40 13.20 3.88 16.24
C PRO A 40 12.74 4.03 14.78
N ARG A 41 11.57 3.46 14.49
CA ARG A 41 10.92 3.57 13.20
C ARG A 41 9.46 3.94 13.39
N LYS A 42 8.91 4.61 12.40
CA LYS A 42 7.48 4.93 12.40
C LYS A 42 6.78 4.12 11.32
N VAL A 43 5.60 3.63 11.64
CA VAL A 43 4.74 2.93 10.70
C VAL A 43 3.33 3.46 10.82
N ALA A 44 2.68 3.64 9.69
CA ALA A 44 1.25 3.97 9.63
C ALA A 44 0.58 2.99 8.67
N GLU A 45 -0.71 2.76 8.89
CA GLU A 45 -1.50 1.89 8.04
C GLU A 45 -2.47 2.75 7.25
N ALA A 46 -2.52 2.53 5.95
CA ALA A 46 -3.50 3.16 5.09
C ALA A 46 -4.36 2.08 4.47
N VAL A 47 -5.63 2.38 4.24
CA VAL A 47 -6.50 1.51 3.46
C VAL A 47 -6.53 2.07 2.05
N ILE A 48 -6.14 1.25 1.09
CA ILE A 48 -6.18 1.59 -0.32
C ILE A 48 -7.04 0.59 -1.06
N GLY A 49 -7.56 0.97 -2.20
CA GLY A 49 -8.39 0.07 -2.96
C GLY A 49 -8.57 0.49 -4.40
N ASP A 50 -9.05 -0.45 -5.17
CA ASP A 50 -9.46 -0.23 -6.56
C ASP A 50 -10.91 -0.69 -6.73
N ASP A 51 -11.33 -0.87 -7.96
CA ASP A 51 -12.69 -1.32 -8.26
C ASP A 51 -12.95 -2.80 -7.89
N THR A 52 -11.94 -3.53 -7.45
CA THR A 52 -12.06 -4.95 -7.12
C THR A 52 -12.10 -5.22 -5.61
N ALA A 53 -11.29 -4.52 -4.81
CA ALA A 53 -11.17 -4.78 -3.37
C ALA A 53 -10.33 -3.70 -2.70
N THR A 54 -10.19 -3.82 -1.39
CA THR A 54 -9.28 -2.99 -0.59
C THR A 54 -8.22 -3.84 0.08
N ILE A 55 -7.11 -3.21 0.45
CA ILE A 55 -6.03 -3.84 1.20
C ILE A 55 -5.38 -2.79 2.09
N THR A 56 -4.79 -3.22 3.20
CA THR A 56 -4.01 -2.33 4.06
C THR A 56 -2.62 -2.15 3.46
N LEU A 57 -2.21 -0.89 3.32
CA LEU A 57 -0.86 -0.51 2.89
C LEU A 57 -0.07 -0.07 4.11
N SER A 58 1.10 -0.66 4.32
CA SER A 58 1.99 -0.24 5.39
C SER A 58 2.90 0.88 4.88
N LEU A 59 2.92 1.99 5.60
CA LEU A 59 3.76 3.16 5.29
C LEU A 59 4.84 3.26 6.35
N TRP A 60 6.09 3.33 5.92
CA TRP A 60 7.24 3.38 6.82
C TRP A 60 7.99 4.70 6.70
N ASN A 61 8.30 5.31 7.85
CA ASN A 61 9.16 6.49 7.95
C ASN A 61 8.74 7.61 6.99
N GLU A 62 9.53 7.88 5.97
CA GLU A 62 9.31 8.97 5.03
C GLU A 62 8.06 8.82 4.15
N GLN A 63 7.56 7.59 4.01
CA GLN A 63 6.32 7.35 3.28
C GLN A 63 5.10 7.91 4.02
N ILE A 64 5.20 8.00 5.35
CA ILE A 64 4.12 8.54 6.18
C ILE A 64 4.01 10.05 5.87
N GLY A 65 2.78 10.48 5.57
CA GLY A 65 2.55 11.87 5.20
C GLY A 65 2.75 12.18 3.73
N SER A 66 3.26 11.23 2.95
CA SER A 66 3.42 11.41 1.51
C SER A 66 2.11 11.29 0.74
N ILE A 67 1.12 10.66 1.35
CA ILE A 67 -0.20 10.45 0.75
C ILE A 67 -1.28 10.80 1.76
N ALA A 68 -2.47 11.10 1.26
CA ALA A 68 -3.63 11.46 2.08
C ALA A 68 -4.88 10.81 1.50
N LYS A 69 -5.95 10.86 2.27
CA LYS A 69 -7.26 10.35 1.84
C LYS A 69 -7.63 10.96 0.47
N ASP A 70 -8.17 10.14 -0.38
CA ASP A 70 -8.61 10.44 -1.74
C ASP A 70 -7.49 10.60 -2.77
N ASP A 71 -6.22 10.53 -2.36
CA ASP A 71 -5.13 10.48 -3.32
C ASP A 71 -5.18 9.17 -4.11
N VAL A 72 -4.80 9.24 -5.37
CA VAL A 72 -4.61 8.05 -6.21
C VAL A 72 -3.12 7.81 -6.32
N VAL A 73 -2.72 6.58 -6.06
CA VAL A 73 -1.31 6.23 -5.97
C VAL A 73 -0.97 5.06 -6.87
N LEU A 74 0.28 5.03 -7.29
CA LEU A 74 0.87 3.91 -8.02
C LEU A 74 1.99 3.34 -7.16
N ILE A 75 1.89 2.06 -6.88
CA ILE A 75 2.91 1.32 -6.13
C ILE A 75 3.66 0.46 -7.12
N ASP A 76 4.96 0.70 -7.23
CA ASP A 76 5.86 -0.09 -8.06
C ASP A 76 6.63 -1.06 -7.21
N ASN A 77 6.71 -2.30 -7.66
CA ASN A 77 7.55 -3.33 -7.05
C ASN A 77 7.23 -3.52 -5.57
N GLY A 78 5.94 -3.63 -5.26
CA GLY A 78 5.46 -3.91 -3.92
C GLY A 78 5.42 -5.40 -3.63
N TYR A 79 5.19 -5.74 -2.39
CA TYR A 79 5.03 -7.14 -1.98
C TYR A 79 3.98 -7.25 -0.86
N VAL A 80 3.41 -8.43 -0.74
CA VAL A 80 2.41 -8.71 0.29
C VAL A 80 3.04 -9.50 1.43
N SER A 81 2.69 -9.14 2.64
CA SER A 81 3.06 -9.89 3.84
C SER A 81 1.81 -10.22 4.63
N LEU A 82 1.90 -11.23 5.49
CA LEU A 82 0.84 -11.56 6.44
C LEU A 82 1.23 -11.05 7.82
N VAL A 83 0.33 -10.31 8.45
CA VAL A 83 0.48 -9.86 9.83
C VAL A 83 -0.77 -10.29 10.56
N ARG A 84 -0.64 -11.21 11.51
CA ARG A 84 -1.74 -11.75 12.29
C ARG A 84 -2.89 -12.28 11.42
N GLY A 85 -2.53 -12.94 10.30
CA GLY A 85 -3.49 -13.52 9.38
C GLY A 85 -4.09 -12.53 8.38
N HIS A 86 -3.68 -11.27 8.39
CA HIS A 86 -4.16 -10.26 7.46
C HIS A 86 -3.10 -9.89 6.45
N MET A 87 -3.51 -9.79 5.19
CA MET A 87 -2.61 -9.35 4.13
C MET A 87 -2.34 -7.86 4.22
N ARG A 88 -1.08 -7.48 4.07
CA ARG A 88 -0.64 -6.09 3.98
C ARG A 88 0.24 -5.90 2.77
N LEU A 89 -0.02 -4.83 2.04
CA LEU A 89 0.83 -4.44 0.92
C LEU A 89 1.92 -3.53 1.44
N ASN A 90 3.14 -3.75 0.98
CA ASN A 90 4.30 -2.97 1.37
C ASN A 90 5.01 -2.46 0.12
N VAL A 91 5.59 -1.27 0.22
CA VAL A 91 6.49 -0.77 -0.81
C VAL A 91 7.88 -1.29 -0.48
N GLY A 92 8.42 -2.12 -1.34
CA GLY A 92 9.70 -2.76 -1.10
C GLY A 92 10.85 -1.76 -1.12
N ARG A 93 12.03 -2.24 -0.70
CA ARG A 93 13.26 -1.44 -0.68
C ARG A 93 13.57 -0.80 -2.04
N TYR A 94 13.28 -1.52 -3.09
CA TYR A 94 13.48 -1.07 -4.47
C TYR A 94 12.18 -0.63 -5.13
N GLY A 95 11.13 -0.50 -4.34
CA GLY A 95 9.84 -0.07 -4.83
C GLY A 95 9.65 1.44 -4.73
N ASN A 96 8.61 1.92 -5.36
CA ASN A 96 8.25 3.33 -5.33
C ASN A 96 6.75 3.48 -5.03
N LEU A 97 6.44 4.53 -4.27
CA LEU A 97 5.09 4.96 -4.02
C LEU A 97 4.96 6.38 -4.56
N THR A 98 4.15 6.55 -5.58
CA THR A 98 3.97 7.86 -6.22
C THR A 98 2.50 8.20 -6.35
N LYS A 99 2.19 9.51 -6.31
CA LYS A 99 0.84 9.97 -6.62
C LYS A 99 0.68 10.05 -8.13
N THR A 100 -0.52 9.74 -8.60
CA THR A 100 -0.84 9.85 -10.01
C THR A 100 -2.15 10.61 -10.20
N THR A 101 -2.32 11.21 -11.37
CA THR A 101 -3.55 11.88 -11.73
C THR A 101 -4.55 10.97 -12.45
N ASP A 102 -4.15 9.74 -12.75
CA ASP A 102 -5.03 8.75 -13.38
C ASP A 102 -6.11 8.32 -12.39
N PRO A 103 -7.40 8.62 -12.65
CA PRO A 103 -8.43 8.35 -11.65
C PRO A 103 -8.72 6.86 -11.51
N ILE A 104 -9.04 6.48 -10.28
CA ILE A 104 -9.73 5.22 -10.00
C ILE A 104 -11.20 5.58 -9.88
N GLY A 105 -12.05 4.85 -10.50
CA GLY A 105 -13.49 5.03 -10.34
C GLY A 105 -13.92 4.70 -8.91
N GLU A 106 -15.07 4.09 -8.75
CA GLU A 106 -15.55 3.72 -7.43
C GLU A 106 -14.70 2.61 -6.82
N VAL A 107 -14.27 2.80 -5.58
CA VAL A 107 -13.51 1.78 -4.85
C VAL A 107 -14.49 0.76 -4.27
N ASN A 108 -14.19 -0.52 -4.45
CA ASN A 108 -14.99 -1.58 -3.87
C ASN A 108 -14.56 -1.81 -2.41
N THR A 109 -15.31 -1.25 -1.48
CA THR A 109 -15.01 -1.34 -0.05
C THR A 109 -15.65 -2.53 0.63
N THR A 110 -16.39 -3.36 -0.11
CA THR A 110 -17.03 -4.55 0.47
C THR A 110 -16.13 -5.78 0.49
N LEU A 111 -15.01 -5.73 -0.16
CA LEU A 111 -14.04 -6.84 -0.20
C LEU A 111 -12.70 -6.45 0.39
#